data_bfe14ae80d83639c4085b93f4926265d
#
_entry.id   bfe14ae80d83639c4085b93f4926265d
#
_cell.length_a   1.000
_cell.length_b   1.000
_cell.length_c   1.000
_cell.angle_alpha   90.00
_cell.angle_beta   90.00
_cell.angle_gamma   90.00
#
_symmetry.space_group_name_H-M   'P 1'
#
loop_
_entity.id
_entity.type
_entity.pdbx_description
1 polymer ?
#
loop_
_entity_poly.entity_id
_entity_poly.type
_entity_poly.pdbx_seq_one_letter_code
_entity_poly.pdbx_strand_id
1 'polypeptide(L)'
;MAHTSIPTSNIRTAGLWTLRILVAAIFLLAGVMKLVGQPMMVRVFDVVGLGQWFRYLTGTLEVAGGVMVLVPTVSGLGAIVLLLVDVGAFVAQLAVLHDDWIHTVVIALLIGLLIYVQRAALKRFLPASRP
;
A
#
# COMPACT_ATOMS: atom_id res chain seq x y z
N MET A 1 -8.71 -39.10 -20.26
CA MET A 1 -8.56 -37.62 -20.19
C MET A 1 -7.93 -37.28 -18.86
N ALA A 2 -6.70 -36.83 -18.89
CA ALA A 2 -6.04 -36.38 -17.67
C ALA A 2 -6.66 -35.03 -17.28
N HIS A 3 -7.44 -35.01 -16.20
CA HIS A 3 -7.82 -33.79 -15.54
C HIS A 3 -6.55 -33.21 -14.90
N THR A 4 -5.88 -32.31 -15.58
CA THR A 4 -4.84 -31.47 -14.97
C THR A 4 -5.52 -30.50 -14.03
N SER A 5 -5.82 -30.94 -12.82
CA SER A 5 -6.22 -30.05 -11.75
C SER A 5 -5.02 -29.16 -11.43
N ILE A 6 -5.14 -27.85 -11.73
CA ILE A 6 -4.15 -26.87 -11.30
C ILE A 6 -4.08 -26.94 -9.76
N PRO A 7 -2.91 -27.16 -9.15
CA PRO A 7 -2.81 -27.20 -7.70
C PRO A 7 -3.33 -25.90 -7.08
N THR A 8 -4.19 -26.00 -6.05
CA THR A 8 -4.75 -24.83 -5.35
C THR A 8 -3.66 -23.88 -4.82
N SER A 9 -2.47 -24.41 -4.49
CA SER A 9 -1.29 -23.63 -4.09
C SER A 9 -0.82 -22.66 -5.19
N ASN A 10 -0.88 -23.04 -6.48
CA ASN A 10 -0.48 -22.19 -7.60
C ASN A 10 -1.50 -21.04 -7.83
N ILE A 11 -2.79 -21.31 -7.65
CA ILE A 11 -3.83 -20.29 -7.76
C ILE A 11 -3.69 -19.26 -6.63
N ARG A 12 -3.43 -19.70 -5.41
CA ARG A 12 -3.21 -18.81 -4.26
C ARG A 12 -1.97 -17.95 -4.47
N THR A 13 -0.87 -18.53 -4.94
CA THR A 13 0.36 -17.80 -5.25
C THR A 13 0.15 -16.78 -6.36
N ALA A 14 -0.53 -17.15 -7.43
CA ALA A 14 -0.85 -16.23 -8.54
C ALA A 14 -1.74 -15.08 -8.08
N GLY A 15 -2.75 -15.35 -7.26
CA GLY A 15 -3.61 -14.33 -6.68
C GLY A 15 -2.87 -13.37 -5.76
N LEU A 16 -1.98 -13.88 -4.93
CA LEU A 16 -1.14 -13.09 -4.04
C LEU A 16 -0.21 -12.16 -4.82
N TRP A 17 0.46 -12.67 -5.85
CA TRP A 17 1.33 -11.84 -6.71
C TRP A 17 0.56 -10.79 -7.49
N THR A 18 -0.63 -11.12 -7.99
CA THR A 18 -1.51 -10.14 -8.64
C THR A 18 -1.83 -8.99 -7.68
N LEU A 19 -2.18 -9.30 -6.46
CA LEU A 19 -2.49 -8.31 -5.43
C LEU A 19 -1.27 -7.46 -5.05
N ARG A 20 -0.10 -8.06 -4.89
CA ARG A 20 1.16 -7.35 -4.65
C ARG A 20 1.50 -6.38 -5.77
N ILE A 21 1.43 -6.84 -7.02
CA ILE A 21 1.75 -6.01 -8.19
C ILE A 21 0.76 -4.85 -8.30
N LEU A 22 -0.53 -5.11 -8.11
CA LEU A 22 -1.55 -4.07 -8.16
C LEU A 22 -1.33 -2.99 -7.10
N VAL A 23 -1.15 -3.38 -5.85
CA VAL A 23 -0.88 -2.45 -4.74
C VAL A 23 0.42 -1.69 -4.97
N ALA A 24 1.49 -2.39 -5.35
CA ALA A 24 2.78 -1.76 -5.63
C ALA A 24 2.68 -0.74 -6.77
N ALA A 25 2.01 -1.07 -7.86
CA ALA A 25 1.87 -0.17 -9.02
C ALA A 25 1.13 1.12 -8.63
N ILE A 26 0.05 1.01 -7.86
CA ILE A 26 -0.72 2.17 -7.39
C ILE A 26 0.18 3.11 -6.57
N PHE A 27 0.90 2.59 -5.59
CA PHE A 27 1.70 3.41 -4.69
C PHE A 27 3.03 3.87 -5.28
N LEU A 28 3.67 3.06 -6.12
CA LEU A 28 4.87 3.49 -6.84
C LEU A 28 4.55 4.66 -7.78
N LEU A 29 3.45 4.59 -8.51
CA LEU A 29 3.01 5.68 -9.37
C LEU A 29 2.69 6.94 -8.54
N ALA A 30 1.89 6.82 -7.50
CA ALA A 30 1.52 7.93 -6.63
C ALA A 30 2.74 8.56 -5.95
N GLY A 31 3.66 7.72 -5.44
CA GLY A 31 4.88 8.19 -4.80
C GLY A 31 5.82 8.91 -5.74
N VAL A 32 6.03 8.38 -6.94
CA VAL A 32 6.85 9.04 -7.96
C VAL A 32 6.24 10.39 -8.36
N MET A 33 4.93 10.47 -8.58
CA MET A 33 4.26 11.72 -8.92
C MET A 33 4.46 12.79 -7.83
N LYS A 34 4.47 12.39 -6.55
CA LYS A 34 4.77 13.29 -5.43
C LYS A 34 6.23 13.75 -5.43
N LEU A 35 7.16 12.82 -5.65
CA LEU A 35 8.60 13.12 -5.59
C LEU A 35 9.07 13.99 -6.75
N VAL A 36 8.54 13.79 -7.97
CA VAL A 36 8.88 14.63 -9.13
C VAL A 36 8.20 16.00 -9.10
N GLY A 37 7.30 16.24 -8.14
CA GLY A 37 6.60 17.51 -8.03
C GLY A 37 5.57 17.75 -9.13
N GLN A 38 4.80 16.73 -9.47
CA GLN A 38 3.70 16.87 -10.42
C GLN A 38 2.77 18.00 -9.92
N PRO A 39 2.39 18.98 -10.79
CA PRO A 39 1.74 20.22 -10.34
C PRO A 39 0.46 20.02 -9.51
N MET A 40 -0.32 18.98 -9.82
CA MET A 40 -1.51 18.64 -9.05
C MET A 40 -1.15 18.22 -7.61
N MET A 41 -0.08 17.43 -7.46
CA MET A 41 0.39 17.01 -6.14
C MET A 41 0.92 18.18 -5.31
N VAL A 42 1.66 19.10 -5.93
CA VAL A 42 2.13 20.32 -5.26
C VAL A 42 0.95 21.11 -4.72
N ARG A 43 -0.08 21.33 -5.52
CA ARG A 43 -1.30 22.05 -5.10
C ARG A 43 -2.04 21.34 -3.96
N VAL A 44 -2.20 20.01 -4.04
CA VAL A 44 -2.85 19.24 -2.98
C VAL A 44 -2.13 19.44 -1.64
N PHE A 45 -0.80 19.36 -1.63
CA PHE A 45 -0.04 19.53 -0.40
C PHE A 45 0.02 20.98 0.08
N ASP A 46 -0.10 21.96 -0.79
CA ASP A 46 -0.30 23.36 -0.40
C ASP A 46 -1.62 23.55 0.36
N VAL A 47 -2.70 22.94 -0.12
CA VAL A 47 -4.01 22.96 0.57
C VAL A 47 -3.97 22.23 1.91
N VAL A 48 -3.26 21.10 2.00
CA VAL A 48 -3.06 20.36 3.27
C VAL A 48 -2.36 21.24 4.30
N GLY A 49 -1.45 22.10 3.86
CA GLY A 49 -0.90 23.17 4.72
C GLY A 49 0.22 22.76 5.66
N LEU A 50 0.75 21.53 5.55
CA LEU A 50 1.89 21.07 6.36
C LEU A 50 3.24 21.38 5.73
N GLY A 51 3.27 21.90 4.50
CA GLY A 51 4.48 22.18 3.74
C GLY A 51 4.84 21.10 2.74
N GLN A 52 5.67 21.47 1.76
CA GLN A 52 6.07 20.55 0.68
C GLN A 52 6.98 19.41 1.17
N TRP A 53 7.66 19.57 2.30
CA TRP A 53 8.43 18.48 2.90
C TRP A 53 7.56 17.25 3.21
N PHE A 54 6.30 17.46 3.57
CA PHE A 54 5.34 16.41 3.83
C PHE A 54 5.00 15.63 2.55
N ARG A 55 4.98 16.30 1.41
CA ARG A 55 4.84 15.66 0.09
C ARG A 55 6.02 14.71 -0.19
N TYR A 56 7.25 15.16 0.07
CA TYR A 56 8.44 14.31 -0.08
C TYR A 56 8.43 13.13 0.89
N LEU A 57 8.03 13.35 2.13
CA LEU A 57 7.92 12.29 3.13
C LEU A 57 6.93 11.20 2.69
N THR A 58 5.70 11.58 2.34
CA THR A 58 4.67 10.63 1.92
C THR A 58 5.04 9.93 0.62
N GLY A 59 5.58 10.66 -0.35
CA GLY A 59 6.05 10.08 -1.61
C GLY A 59 7.16 9.05 -1.40
N THR A 60 8.11 9.34 -0.52
CA THR A 60 9.19 8.40 -0.17
C THR A 60 8.64 7.14 0.51
N LEU A 61 7.72 7.29 1.45
CA LEU A 61 7.07 6.15 2.12
C LEU A 61 6.26 5.30 1.13
N GLU A 62 5.60 5.91 0.17
CA GLU A 62 4.85 5.19 -0.87
C GLU A 62 5.76 4.39 -1.79
N VAL A 63 6.87 4.98 -2.24
CA VAL A 63 7.85 4.27 -3.07
C VAL A 63 8.52 3.15 -2.27
N ALA A 64 8.97 3.43 -1.06
CA ALA A 64 9.59 2.42 -0.21
C ALA A 64 8.63 1.28 0.11
N GLY A 65 7.41 1.59 0.53
CA GLY A 65 6.37 0.60 0.82
C GLY A 65 5.98 -0.21 -0.42
N GLY A 66 5.86 0.44 -1.57
CA GLY A 66 5.57 -0.23 -2.85
C GLY A 66 6.66 -1.22 -3.26
N VAL A 67 7.92 -0.84 -3.13
CA VAL A 67 9.06 -1.76 -3.36
C VAL A 67 9.05 -2.92 -2.36
N MET A 68 8.83 -2.63 -1.08
CA MET A 68 8.77 -3.66 -0.03
C MET A 68 7.66 -4.68 -0.27
N VAL A 69 6.50 -4.25 -0.77
CA VAL A 69 5.39 -5.15 -1.10
C VAL A 69 5.78 -6.18 -2.16
N LEU A 70 6.67 -5.82 -3.08
CA LEU A 70 7.17 -6.73 -4.12
C LEU A 70 8.24 -7.72 -3.61
N VAL A 71 8.81 -7.47 -2.43
CA VAL A 71 9.82 -8.35 -1.81
C VAL A 71 9.12 -9.25 -0.79
N PRO A 72 9.00 -10.57 -1.02
CA PRO A 72 8.20 -11.46 -0.18
C PRO A 72 8.55 -11.43 1.31
N THR A 73 9.83 -11.26 1.65
CA THR A 73 10.31 -11.26 3.04
C THR A 73 9.83 -10.06 3.85
N VAL A 74 9.57 -8.91 3.21
CA VAL A 74 9.17 -7.66 3.86
C VAL A 74 7.83 -7.11 3.34
N SER A 75 7.14 -7.89 2.52
CA SER A 75 5.88 -7.48 1.87
C SER A 75 4.81 -7.07 2.88
N GLY A 76 4.67 -7.81 3.97
CA GLY A 76 3.71 -7.49 5.02
C GLY A 76 4.02 -6.16 5.73
N LEU A 77 5.29 -5.89 6.00
CA LEU A 77 5.72 -4.60 6.58
C LEU A 77 5.47 -3.45 5.60
N GLY A 78 5.78 -3.66 4.33
CA GLY A 78 5.48 -2.69 3.26
C GLY A 78 3.99 -2.37 3.19
N ALA A 79 3.14 -3.37 3.26
CA ALA A 79 1.69 -3.20 3.27
C ALA A 79 1.21 -2.38 4.47
N ILE A 80 1.79 -2.58 5.65
CA ILE A 80 1.47 -1.79 6.85
C ILE A 80 1.87 -0.32 6.65
N VAL A 81 3.07 -0.06 6.13
CA VAL A 81 3.52 1.31 5.82
C VAL A 81 2.55 1.98 4.86
N LEU A 82 2.16 1.30 3.79
CA LEU A 82 1.22 1.84 2.81
C LEU A 82 -0.17 2.08 3.41
N LEU A 83 -0.63 1.21 4.29
CA LEU A 83 -1.91 1.40 4.97
C LEU A 83 -1.89 2.67 5.85
N LEU A 84 -0.81 2.91 6.58
CA LEU A 84 -0.66 4.13 7.39
C LEU A 84 -0.68 5.39 6.53
N VAL A 85 -0.01 5.38 5.38
CA VAL A 85 -0.03 6.50 4.43
C VAL A 85 -1.44 6.70 3.86
N ASP A 86 -2.13 5.62 3.51
CA ASP A 86 -3.48 5.67 2.95
C ASP A 86 -4.50 6.18 3.97
N VAL A 87 -4.39 5.78 5.24
CA VAL A 87 -5.22 6.34 6.32
C VAL A 87 -4.99 7.85 6.46
N GLY A 88 -3.75 8.31 6.37
CA GLY A 88 -3.43 9.73 6.35
C GLY A 88 -4.06 10.45 5.16
N ALA A 89 -4.02 9.84 3.99
CA ALA A 89 -4.68 10.37 2.79
C ALA A 89 -6.20 10.44 2.95
N PHE A 90 -6.81 9.41 3.52
CA PHE A 90 -8.25 9.40 3.84
C PHE A 90 -8.64 10.58 4.76
N VAL A 91 -7.89 10.77 5.83
CA VAL A 91 -8.12 11.89 6.76
C VAL A 91 -7.97 13.24 6.04
N ALA A 92 -6.96 13.40 5.21
CA ALA A 92 -6.75 14.62 4.42
C ALA A 92 -7.90 14.88 3.44
N GLN A 93 -8.36 13.85 2.74
CA GLN A 93 -9.49 13.97 1.81
C GLN A 93 -10.77 14.35 2.51
N LEU A 94 -11.05 13.75 3.66
CA LEU A 94 -12.29 13.96 4.38
C LEU A 94 -12.30 15.31 5.12
N ALA A 95 -11.21 15.64 5.82
CA ALA A 95 -11.19 16.77 6.76
C ALA A 95 -10.67 18.07 6.17
N VAL A 96 -9.84 18.02 5.12
CA VAL A 96 -9.14 19.19 4.58
C VAL A 96 -9.53 19.48 3.14
N LEU A 97 -9.44 18.47 2.28
CA LEU A 97 -9.67 18.64 0.83
C LEU A 97 -11.15 18.61 0.47
N HIS A 98 -11.97 17.96 1.29
CA HIS A 98 -13.41 17.73 1.04
C HIS A 98 -13.68 17.14 -0.35
N ASP A 99 -12.79 16.26 -0.79
CA ASP A 99 -12.80 15.65 -2.11
C ASP A 99 -13.12 14.15 -2.01
N ASP A 100 -13.03 13.42 -3.13
CA ASP A 100 -13.34 12.00 -3.19
C ASP A 100 -12.43 11.16 -2.28
N TRP A 101 -13.00 10.65 -1.21
CA TRP A 101 -12.35 9.75 -0.25
C TRP A 101 -12.61 8.27 -0.54
N ILE A 102 -13.52 7.96 -1.47
CA ILE A 102 -13.96 6.59 -1.76
C ILE A 102 -12.77 5.74 -2.26
N HIS A 103 -11.91 6.34 -3.11
CA HIS A 103 -10.73 5.65 -3.63
C HIS A 103 -9.77 5.20 -2.51
N THR A 104 -9.60 5.99 -1.44
CA THR A 104 -8.76 5.60 -0.30
C THR A 104 -9.35 4.42 0.46
N VAL A 105 -10.67 4.34 0.59
CA VAL A 105 -11.34 3.18 1.19
C VAL A 105 -11.13 1.93 0.34
N VAL A 106 -11.26 2.02 -0.97
CA VAL A 106 -11.02 0.89 -1.88
C VAL A 106 -9.58 0.41 -1.77
N ILE A 107 -8.61 1.34 -1.78
CA ILE A 107 -7.19 1.03 -1.63
C ILE A 107 -6.92 0.40 -0.26
N ALA A 108 -7.48 0.94 0.81
CA ALA A 108 -7.36 0.36 2.16
C ALA A 108 -7.87 -1.08 2.22
N LEU A 109 -8.97 -1.39 1.54
CA LEU A 109 -9.49 -2.75 1.46
C LEU A 109 -8.53 -3.69 0.70
N LEU A 110 -7.93 -3.23 -0.38
CA LEU A 110 -6.92 -4.00 -1.11
C LEU A 110 -5.68 -4.29 -0.24
N ILE A 111 -5.19 -3.28 0.48
CA ILE A 111 -4.04 -3.43 1.39
C ILE A 111 -4.42 -4.35 2.55
N GLY A 112 -5.59 -4.18 3.12
CA GLY A 112 -6.11 -5.03 4.19
C GLY A 112 -6.22 -6.50 3.78
N LEU A 113 -6.68 -6.76 2.56
CA LEU A 113 -6.72 -8.10 1.99
C LEU A 113 -5.30 -8.67 1.83
N LEU A 114 -4.36 -7.86 1.34
CA LEU A 114 -2.95 -8.26 1.21
C LEU A 114 -2.34 -8.62 2.56
N ILE A 115 -2.59 -7.81 3.61
CA ILE A 115 -2.13 -8.09 4.97
C ILE A 115 -2.76 -9.40 5.49
N TYR A 116 -4.05 -9.57 5.31
CA TYR A 116 -4.77 -10.76 5.77
C TYR A 116 -4.23 -12.04 5.12
N VAL A 117 -4.01 -12.03 3.81
CA VAL A 117 -3.48 -13.18 3.08
C VAL A 117 -2.05 -13.52 3.53
N GLN A 118 -1.28 -12.53 3.94
CA GLN A 118 0.11 -12.68 4.39
C GLN A 118 0.27 -12.75 5.92
N ARG A 119 -0.80 -12.79 6.69
CA ARG A 119 -0.73 -12.69 8.15
C ARG A 119 0.17 -13.73 8.82
N ALA A 120 0.27 -14.91 8.26
CA ALA A 120 1.14 -15.95 8.79
C ALA A 120 2.63 -15.56 8.68
N ALA A 121 3.03 -14.93 7.59
CA ALA A 121 4.39 -14.43 7.39
C ALA A 121 4.72 -13.25 8.32
N LEU A 122 3.73 -12.42 8.65
CA LEU A 122 3.91 -11.29 9.59
C LEU A 122 4.17 -11.74 11.02
N LYS A 123 3.67 -12.89 11.43
CA LYS A 123 3.87 -13.41 12.80
C LYS A 123 5.34 -13.58 13.19
N ARG A 124 6.24 -13.77 12.21
CA ARG A 124 7.69 -13.87 12.47
C ARG A 124 8.31 -12.57 12.99
N PHE A 125 7.67 -11.41 12.76
CA PHE A 125 8.13 -10.09 13.24
C PHE A 125 7.59 -9.78 14.64
N LEU A 126 6.65 -10.57 15.15
CA LEU A 126 6.11 -10.39 16.49
C LEU A 126 7.02 -11.12 17.51
N PRO A 127 7.18 -10.54 18.72
CA PRO A 127 7.91 -11.25 19.78
C PRO A 127 7.19 -12.58 20.07
N ALA A 128 7.98 -13.65 20.22
CA ALA A 128 7.43 -14.95 20.60
C ALA A 128 6.67 -14.79 21.91
N SER A 129 5.39 -15.18 21.94
CA SER A 129 4.65 -15.31 23.19
C SER A 129 5.32 -16.42 23.99
N ARG A 130 6.06 -16.04 25.01
CA ARG A 130 6.59 -17.03 25.96
C ARG A 130 5.41 -17.65 26.70
N PRO A 131 5.36 -19.00 26.82
CA PRO A 131 4.33 -19.64 27.64
C PRO A 131 4.46 -19.25 29.11
#